data_f0cd4940e8aed042203328747073b4a6
#
_entry.id   f0cd4940e8aed042203328747073b4a6
#
_cell.length_a   1.000
_cell.length_b   1.000
_cell.length_c   1.000
_cell.angle_alpha   90.00
_cell.angle_beta   90.00
_cell.angle_gamma   90.00
#
_symmetry.space_group_name_H-M   'P 1'
#
loop_
_entity.id
_entity.type
_entity.pdbx_description
1 polymer ?
#
loop_
_entity_poly.entity_id
_entity_poly.type
_entity_poly.pdbx_seq_one_letter_code
_entity_poly.pdbx_strand_id
1 'polypeptide(L)'
;MINKNLKLPFAVFFLTFILLAFVQVKLERPMILAERFIKGGGWIEIFLISCYGAFVVFKMQDRLNVPKWRKITWTIFSIVFFTQLIIGLSGYEKFLMTGKLHLPIPMMILGGPIYRGQLSVMTILFLSTVILTGPAWCSQLCYFGAFDNLASGGKTSKENLKYKGAIKTTVLILVIAMALILRWLDVSLIVSTIIAVGFGITGISIMILFSLKRKKMVHCVMYCPIGTIVNVLKQVNPFRMYIDQSCTLCMNCTKFCKYDALNINDIKNAKPSLTCTLCGDCLAGCNHNSIKYKFLKMRPEHARNLYLILTISLHAACIALARI
;
A
#
# COMPACT_ATOMS: atom_id res chain seq x y z
N MET A 1 27.89 -5.92 12.69
CA MET A 1 27.44 -6.24 11.31
C MET A 1 26.25 -7.18 11.41
N ILE A 2 25.08 -6.81 10.89
CA ILE A 2 23.91 -7.69 10.87
C ILE A 2 24.21 -8.79 9.84
N ASN A 3 24.24 -10.04 10.30
CA ASN A 3 24.43 -11.19 9.41
C ASN A 3 23.20 -11.27 8.49
N LYS A 4 23.31 -10.78 7.25
CA LYS A 4 22.21 -10.73 6.30
C LYS A 4 21.93 -12.13 5.79
N ASN A 5 20.72 -12.58 5.95
CA ASN A 5 20.29 -13.90 5.51
C ASN A 5 20.03 -13.87 3.98
N LEU A 6 20.87 -14.52 3.20
CA LEU A 6 20.73 -14.61 1.74
C LEU A 6 19.50 -15.44 1.32
N LYS A 7 18.95 -16.28 2.21
CA LYS A 7 17.75 -17.07 1.88
C LYS A 7 16.52 -16.19 1.60
N LEU A 8 16.41 -15.00 2.24
CA LEU A 8 15.29 -14.09 1.98
C LEU A 8 15.28 -13.52 0.54
N PRO A 9 16.39 -12.95 0.02
CA PRO A 9 16.45 -12.52 -1.38
C PRO A 9 16.12 -13.63 -2.36
N PHE A 10 16.63 -14.83 -2.15
CA PHE A 10 16.31 -15.98 -3.01
C PHE A 10 14.80 -16.32 -2.93
N ALA A 11 14.20 -16.37 -1.75
CA ALA A 11 12.78 -16.63 -1.61
C ALA A 11 11.92 -15.59 -2.34
N VAL A 12 12.26 -14.30 -2.23
CA VAL A 12 11.54 -13.22 -2.93
C VAL A 12 11.75 -13.31 -4.44
N PHE A 13 12.97 -13.60 -4.90
CA PHE A 13 13.25 -13.79 -6.32
C PHE A 13 12.36 -14.89 -6.91
N PHE A 14 12.41 -16.09 -6.34
CA PHE A 14 11.65 -17.22 -6.86
C PHE A 14 10.14 -17.02 -6.75
N LEU A 15 9.65 -16.48 -5.64
CA LEU A 15 8.21 -16.21 -5.47
C LEU A 15 7.72 -15.19 -6.52
N THR A 16 8.46 -14.10 -6.71
CA THR A 16 8.11 -13.07 -7.70
C THR A 16 8.17 -13.65 -9.11
N PHE A 17 9.22 -14.42 -9.43
CA PHE A 17 9.40 -15.05 -10.72
C PHE A 17 8.26 -16.02 -11.03
N ILE A 18 7.90 -16.91 -10.09
CA ILE A 18 6.82 -17.88 -10.27
C ILE A 18 5.47 -17.16 -10.46
N LEU A 19 5.17 -16.13 -9.65
CA LEU A 19 3.92 -15.37 -9.79
C LEU A 19 3.80 -14.72 -11.17
N LEU A 20 4.85 -14.07 -11.64
CA LEU A 20 4.85 -13.40 -12.95
C LEU A 20 4.91 -14.38 -14.12
N ALA A 21 5.68 -15.47 -14.00
CA ALA A 21 5.72 -16.55 -15.00
C ALA A 21 4.34 -17.21 -15.16
N PHE A 22 3.63 -17.43 -14.04
CA PHE A 22 2.25 -17.94 -14.09
C PHE A 22 1.33 -17.00 -14.88
N VAL A 23 1.42 -15.68 -14.66
CA VAL A 23 0.66 -14.69 -15.41
C VAL A 23 1.04 -14.72 -16.90
N GLN A 24 2.34 -14.76 -17.21
CA GLN A 24 2.85 -14.79 -18.58
C GLN A 24 2.37 -16.01 -19.39
N VAL A 25 2.29 -17.19 -18.74
CA VAL A 25 1.93 -18.44 -19.41
C VAL A 25 0.41 -18.66 -19.49
N LYS A 26 -0.33 -18.24 -18.44
CA LYS A 26 -1.76 -18.57 -18.32
C LYS A 26 -2.70 -17.57 -18.97
N LEU A 27 -2.27 -16.32 -19.14
CA LEU A 27 -3.14 -15.30 -19.70
C LEU A 27 -2.90 -15.15 -21.21
N GLU A 28 -3.97 -15.28 -21.99
CA GLU A 28 -3.95 -15.11 -23.45
C GLU A 28 -3.53 -13.70 -23.87
N ARG A 29 -3.93 -12.69 -23.07
CA ARG A 29 -3.53 -11.29 -23.31
C ARG A 29 -2.24 -10.98 -22.58
N PRO A 30 -1.24 -10.38 -23.27
CA PRO A 30 0.04 -10.06 -22.64
C PRO A 30 -0.12 -9.00 -21.55
N MET A 31 -0.03 -9.45 -20.29
CA MET A 31 -0.10 -8.57 -19.12
C MET A 31 1.23 -7.86 -18.86
N ILE A 32 2.35 -8.50 -19.16
CA ILE A 32 3.70 -7.97 -18.97
C ILE A 32 4.02 -6.95 -20.09
N LEU A 33 4.58 -5.78 -19.74
CA LEU A 33 4.74 -4.68 -20.68
C LEU A 33 5.66 -5.03 -21.86
N ALA A 34 6.83 -5.57 -21.58
CA ALA A 34 7.80 -5.89 -22.60
C ALA A 34 7.25 -6.91 -23.63
N GLU A 35 6.38 -7.82 -23.21
CA GLU A 35 5.73 -8.80 -24.10
C GLU A 35 4.82 -8.11 -25.13
N ARG A 36 4.24 -6.94 -24.81
CA ARG A 36 3.39 -6.17 -25.73
C ARG A 36 4.16 -5.50 -26.86
N PHE A 37 5.44 -5.26 -26.64
CA PHE A 37 6.32 -4.63 -27.64
C PHE A 37 7.18 -5.65 -28.38
N ILE A 38 7.71 -6.63 -27.67
CA ILE A 38 8.64 -7.64 -28.20
C ILE A 38 8.18 -9.01 -27.69
N LYS A 39 7.86 -9.92 -28.62
CA LYS A 39 7.50 -11.30 -28.29
C LYS A 39 8.66 -11.98 -27.54
N GLY A 40 8.38 -12.54 -26.38
CA GLY A 40 9.39 -13.12 -25.49
C GLY A 40 10.09 -12.10 -24.56
N GLY A 41 9.88 -10.78 -24.76
CA GLY A 41 10.46 -9.73 -23.91
C GLY A 41 9.94 -9.77 -22.48
N GLY A 42 8.75 -10.31 -22.26
CA GLY A 42 8.17 -10.49 -20.93
C GLY A 42 9.06 -11.31 -19.98
N TRP A 43 9.80 -12.31 -20.48
CA TRP A 43 10.70 -13.12 -19.66
C TRP A 43 11.88 -12.31 -19.12
N ILE A 44 12.40 -11.37 -19.91
CA ILE A 44 13.46 -10.46 -19.49
C ILE A 44 12.92 -9.52 -18.39
N GLU A 45 11.72 -8.95 -18.59
CA GLU A 45 11.08 -8.09 -17.60
C GLU A 45 10.83 -8.85 -16.29
N ILE A 46 10.33 -10.10 -16.34
CA ILE A 46 10.11 -10.97 -15.18
C ILE A 46 11.40 -11.19 -14.40
N PHE A 47 12.50 -11.49 -15.10
CA PHE A 47 13.80 -11.70 -14.47
C PHE A 47 14.29 -10.43 -13.78
N LEU A 48 14.24 -9.27 -14.44
CA LEU A 48 14.68 -7.98 -13.89
C LEU A 48 13.84 -7.56 -12.68
N ILE A 49 12.54 -7.73 -12.74
CA ILE A 49 11.63 -7.43 -11.62
C ILE A 49 11.87 -8.37 -10.44
N SER A 50 12.18 -9.63 -10.69
CA SER A 50 12.52 -10.59 -9.64
C SER A 50 13.86 -10.23 -8.96
N CYS A 51 14.86 -9.80 -9.73
CA CYS A 51 16.11 -9.26 -9.20
C CYS A 51 15.89 -8.00 -8.38
N TYR A 52 15.01 -7.09 -8.84
CA TYR A 52 14.63 -5.89 -8.09
C TYR A 52 14.01 -6.27 -6.73
N GLY A 53 13.06 -7.20 -6.69
CA GLY A 53 12.44 -7.67 -5.44
C GLY A 53 13.47 -8.24 -4.47
N ALA A 54 14.39 -9.09 -4.96
CA ALA A 54 15.48 -9.66 -4.17
C ALA A 54 16.41 -8.57 -3.60
N PHE A 55 16.75 -7.57 -4.40
CA PHE A 55 17.57 -6.44 -3.97
C PHE A 55 16.87 -5.62 -2.87
N VAL A 56 15.59 -5.30 -3.05
CA VAL A 56 14.81 -4.52 -2.08
C VAL A 56 14.74 -5.24 -0.75
N VAL A 57 14.39 -6.53 -0.72
CA VAL A 57 14.32 -7.28 0.54
C VAL A 57 15.68 -7.39 1.20
N PHE A 58 16.77 -7.55 0.45
CA PHE A 58 18.12 -7.55 0.99
C PHE A 58 18.46 -6.25 1.73
N LYS A 59 17.98 -5.10 1.22
CA LYS A 59 18.15 -3.80 1.89
C LYS A 59 17.23 -3.64 3.10
N MET A 60 15.99 -4.14 3.03
CA MET A 60 14.98 -4.03 4.09
C MET A 60 15.15 -5.05 5.23
N GLN A 61 16.04 -6.03 5.11
CA GLN A 61 16.40 -6.89 6.23
C GLN A 61 16.89 -6.08 7.44
N ASP A 62 17.71 -5.06 7.18
CA ASP A 62 18.12 -4.13 8.21
C ASP A 62 16.96 -3.20 8.58
N ARG A 63 16.53 -3.27 9.86
CA ARG A 63 15.43 -2.47 10.39
C ARG A 63 15.64 -0.97 10.29
N LEU A 64 16.90 -0.50 10.36
CA LEU A 64 17.25 0.91 10.25
C LEU A 64 17.02 1.44 8.84
N ASN A 65 17.13 0.59 7.85
CA ASN A 65 16.96 0.92 6.44
C ASN A 65 15.51 0.81 5.95
N VAL A 66 14.60 0.22 6.73
CA VAL A 66 13.19 0.04 6.33
C VAL A 66 12.51 1.34 5.91
N PRO A 67 12.54 2.45 6.68
CA PRO A 67 11.86 3.68 6.28
C PRO A 67 12.37 4.26 4.96
N LYS A 68 13.69 4.18 4.75
CA LYS A 68 14.35 4.68 3.53
C LYS A 68 13.92 3.86 2.31
N TRP A 69 14.09 2.54 2.37
CA TRP A 69 13.82 1.67 1.23
C TRP A 69 12.32 1.55 0.93
N ARG A 70 11.49 1.50 1.95
CA ARG A 70 10.04 1.57 1.77
C ARG A 70 9.61 2.86 1.04
N LYS A 71 10.16 4.02 1.44
CA LYS A 71 9.88 5.28 0.77
C LYS A 71 10.32 5.25 -0.70
N ILE A 72 11.54 4.77 -0.99
CA ILE A 72 12.09 4.69 -2.35
C ILE A 72 11.22 3.77 -3.21
N THR A 73 10.99 2.54 -2.78
CA THR A 73 10.23 1.55 -3.55
C THR A 73 8.80 2.01 -3.81
N TRP A 74 8.17 2.59 -2.81
CA TRP A 74 6.81 3.10 -2.93
C TRP A 74 6.72 4.30 -3.87
N THR A 75 7.72 5.17 -3.86
CA THR A 75 7.83 6.30 -4.81
C THR A 75 8.04 5.78 -6.23
N ILE A 76 8.94 4.81 -6.43
CA ILE A 76 9.18 4.18 -7.74
C ILE A 76 7.88 3.58 -8.28
N PHE A 77 7.15 2.82 -7.45
CA PHE A 77 5.86 2.24 -7.82
C PHE A 77 4.87 3.30 -8.33
N SER A 78 4.76 4.40 -7.60
CA SER A 78 3.88 5.52 -7.97
C SER A 78 4.31 6.20 -9.27
N ILE A 79 5.63 6.44 -9.45
CA ILE A 79 6.18 7.03 -10.67
C ILE A 79 5.90 6.11 -11.88
N VAL A 80 6.22 4.83 -11.77
CA VAL A 80 6.00 3.85 -12.86
C VAL A 80 4.52 3.83 -13.25
N PHE A 81 3.63 3.77 -12.25
CA PHE A 81 2.18 3.77 -12.48
C PHE A 81 1.70 5.02 -13.22
N PHE A 82 2.00 6.21 -12.72
CA PHE A 82 1.54 7.46 -13.33
C PHE A 82 2.22 7.77 -14.67
N THR A 83 3.49 7.38 -14.85
CA THR A 83 4.17 7.52 -16.14
C THR A 83 3.48 6.67 -17.21
N GLN A 84 3.16 5.40 -16.90
CA GLN A 84 2.44 4.53 -17.83
C GLN A 84 1.04 5.08 -18.15
N LEU A 85 0.33 5.61 -17.13
CA LEU A 85 -0.97 6.25 -17.35
C LEU A 85 -0.87 7.44 -18.30
N ILE A 86 0.07 8.35 -18.07
CA ILE A 86 0.27 9.55 -18.89
C ILE A 86 0.60 9.16 -20.33
N ILE A 87 1.55 8.22 -20.53
CA ILE A 87 1.94 7.75 -21.85
C ILE A 87 0.75 7.08 -22.55
N GLY A 88 -0.01 6.25 -21.83
CA GLY A 88 -1.21 5.61 -22.36
C GLY A 88 -2.28 6.61 -22.81
N LEU A 89 -2.53 7.65 -22.01
CA LEU A 89 -3.45 8.74 -22.35
C LEU A 89 -2.96 9.63 -23.51
N SER A 90 -1.64 9.68 -23.74
CA SER A 90 -1.05 10.42 -24.86
C SER A 90 -1.16 9.69 -26.22
N GLY A 91 -1.90 8.56 -26.27
CA GLY A 91 -2.19 7.82 -27.50
C GLY A 91 -1.41 6.50 -27.65
N TYR A 92 -0.52 6.16 -26.73
CA TYR A 92 0.19 4.88 -26.75
C TYR A 92 -0.59 3.81 -25.96
N GLU A 93 -1.71 3.34 -26.53
CA GLU A 93 -2.65 2.40 -25.88
C GLU A 93 -1.99 1.11 -25.33
N LYS A 94 -0.85 0.69 -25.90
CA LYS A 94 -0.08 -0.47 -25.39
C LYS A 94 0.34 -0.33 -23.93
N PHE A 95 0.39 0.89 -23.39
CA PHE A 95 0.65 1.14 -21.97
C PHE A 95 -0.60 0.98 -21.09
N LEU A 96 -1.81 0.96 -21.67
CA LEU A 96 -3.06 0.71 -20.95
C LEU A 96 -3.36 -0.79 -20.91
N MET A 97 -3.72 -1.32 -19.74
CA MET A 97 -3.90 -2.77 -19.55
C MET A 97 -5.21 -3.29 -20.15
N THR A 98 -6.29 -2.56 -20.01
CA THR A 98 -7.64 -3.04 -20.34
C THR A 98 -8.33 -2.27 -21.46
N GLY A 99 -7.68 -1.24 -22.01
CA GLY A 99 -8.30 -0.30 -22.93
C GLY A 99 -9.43 0.55 -22.34
N LYS A 100 -9.75 0.35 -21.03
CA LYS A 100 -10.74 1.13 -20.28
C LYS A 100 -10.01 1.93 -19.23
N LEU A 101 -10.13 3.25 -19.27
CA LEU A 101 -9.55 4.14 -18.30
C LEU A 101 -10.17 3.91 -16.91
N HIS A 102 -9.34 3.58 -15.94
CA HIS A 102 -9.73 3.58 -14.53
C HIS A 102 -9.11 4.79 -13.85
N LEU A 103 -9.97 5.63 -13.22
CA LEU A 103 -9.47 6.76 -12.46
C LEU A 103 -8.55 6.29 -11.32
N PRO A 104 -7.32 6.84 -11.23
CA PRO A 104 -6.34 6.43 -10.22
C PRO A 104 -6.66 7.02 -8.84
N ILE A 105 -7.89 6.92 -8.39
CA ILE A 105 -8.38 7.45 -7.12
C ILE A 105 -8.77 6.25 -6.23
N PRO A 106 -8.22 6.13 -5.01
CA PRO A 106 -8.47 4.97 -4.16
C PRO A 106 -9.95 4.68 -3.91
N MET A 107 -10.80 5.71 -3.80
CA MET A 107 -12.24 5.50 -3.60
C MET A 107 -12.89 4.70 -4.73
N MET A 108 -12.33 4.73 -5.95
CA MET A 108 -12.88 4.00 -7.10
C MET A 108 -12.76 2.48 -6.98
N ILE A 109 -11.85 1.99 -6.13
CA ILE A 109 -11.74 0.56 -5.80
C ILE A 109 -13.04 0.04 -5.15
N LEU A 110 -13.75 0.91 -4.43
CA LEU A 110 -15.02 0.60 -3.77
C LEU A 110 -16.21 1.22 -4.52
N GLY A 111 -16.18 2.53 -4.75
CA GLY A 111 -17.29 3.30 -5.34
C GLY A 111 -17.62 2.85 -6.77
N GLY A 112 -16.60 2.54 -7.58
CA GLY A 112 -16.78 2.07 -8.95
C GLY A 112 -17.59 0.78 -9.06
N PRO A 113 -17.22 -0.30 -8.34
CA PRO A 113 -18.01 -1.53 -8.28
C PRO A 113 -19.44 -1.35 -7.77
N ILE A 114 -19.64 -0.54 -6.73
CA ILE A 114 -20.98 -0.25 -6.19
C ILE A 114 -21.83 0.46 -7.23
N TYR A 115 -21.30 1.50 -7.88
CA TYR A 115 -21.99 2.23 -8.94
C TYR A 115 -22.36 1.32 -10.12
N ARG A 116 -21.42 0.51 -10.61
CA ARG A 116 -21.65 -0.37 -11.77
C ARG A 116 -22.40 -1.67 -11.44
N GLY A 117 -22.45 -2.05 -10.17
CA GLY A 117 -23.01 -3.35 -9.74
C GLY A 117 -22.16 -4.56 -10.13
N GLN A 118 -20.89 -4.36 -10.45
CA GLN A 118 -19.96 -5.40 -10.89
C GLN A 118 -18.60 -5.24 -10.22
N LEU A 119 -18.02 -6.35 -9.78
CA LEU A 119 -16.67 -6.35 -9.21
C LEU A 119 -15.63 -6.04 -10.30
N SER A 120 -14.68 -5.17 -9.97
CA SER A 120 -13.53 -4.90 -10.83
C SER A 120 -12.34 -5.79 -10.48
N VAL A 121 -11.48 -6.04 -11.46
CA VAL A 121 -10.20 -6.75 -11.24
C VAL A 121 -9.37 -6.07 -10.14
N MET A 122 -9.36 -4.73 -10.11
CA MET A 122 -8.66 -3.97 -9.08
C MET A 122 -9.21 -4.23 -7.67
N THR A 123 -10.54 -4.40 -7.53
CA THR A 123 -11.16 -4.76 -6.25
C THR A 123 -10.75 -6.15 -5.80
N ILE A 124 -10.68 -7.11 -6.72
CA ILE A 124 -10.22 -8.48 -6.43
C ILE A 124 -8.75 -8.47 -6.01
N LEU A 125 -7.87 -7.78 -6.74
CA LEU A 125 -6.46 -7.61 -6.40
C LEU A 125 -6.29 -6.95 -5.03
N PHE A 126 -7.06 -5.90 -4.76
CA PHE A 126 -7.06 -5.23 -3.47
C PHE A 126 -7.43 -6.19 -2.33
N LEU A 127 -8.56 -6.88 -2.44
CA LEU A 127 -9.03 -7.80 -1.40
C LEU A 127 -8.05 -8.96 -1.19
N SER A 128 -7.55 -9.58 -2.27
CA SER A 128 -6.58 -10.68 -2.17
C SER A 128 -5.27 -10.24 -1.49
N THR A 129 -4.76 -9.05 -1.81
CA THR A 129 -3.55 -8.52 -1.17
C THR A 129 -3.78 -8.21 0.31
N VAL A 130 -4.95 -7.67 0.68
CA VAL A 130 -5.30 -7.41 2.09
C VAL A 130 -5.47 -8.71 2.87
N ILE A 131 -6.01 -9.76 2.27
CA ILE A 131 -6.10 -11.09 2.90
C ILE A 131 -4.70 -11.67 3.13
N LEU A 132 -3.80 -11.58 2.14
CA LEU A 132 -2.46 -12.18 2.21
C LEU A 132 -1.52 -11.42 3.15
N THR A 133 -1.49 -10.10 3.08
CA THR A 133 -0.48 -9.27 3.76
C THR A 133 -1.06 -8.26 4.75
N GLY A 134 -2.38 -8.32 4.96
CA GLY A 134 -3.07 -7.35 5.81
C GLY A 134 -2.98 -5.94 5.21
N PRO A 135 -2.65 -4.93 6.02
CA PRO A 135 -2.68 -3.54 5.60
C PRO A 135 -1.48 -3.09 4.74
N ALA A 136 -0.67 -4.02 4.18
CA ALA A 136 0.47 -3.69 3.32
C ALA A 136 0.06 -2.95 2.05
N TRP A 137 -1.17 -3.14 1.58
CA TRP A 137 -1.74 -2.35 0.48
C TRP A 137 -1.54 -0.85 0.72
N CYS A 138 -1.93 -0.36 1.91
CA CYS A 138 -1.88 1.06 2.25
C CYS A 138 -0.46 1.62 2.48
N SER A 139 0.54 0.76 2.62
CA SER A 139 1.90 1.19 2.96
C SER A 139 2.96 0.88 1.91
N GLN A 140 2.62 0.08 0.90
CA GLN A 140 3.59 -0.36 -0.10
C GLN A 140 3.04 -0.50 -1.53
N LEU A 141 1.70 -0.61 -1.71
CA LEU A 141 1.07 -0.89 -3.00
C LEU A 141 0.16 0.24 -3.50
N CYS A 142 -0.32 1.12 -2.61
CA CYS A 142 -1.20 2.20 -3.00
C CYS A 142 -0.41 3.37 -3.59
N TYR A 143 -0.48 3.59 -4.89
CA TYR A 143 0.21 4.68 -5.58
C TYR A 143 -0.17 6.07 -5.04
N PHE A 144 -1.42 6.28 -4.64
CA PHE A 144 -1.89 7.53 -4.06
C PHE A 144 -1.32 7.78 -2.65
N GLY A 145 -1.17 6.71 -1.86
CA GLY A 145 -0.56 6.77 -0.54
C GLY A 145 0.93 7.16 -0.57
N ALA A 146 1.62 6.91 -1.68
CA ALA A 146 3.01 7.36 -1.84
C ALA A 146 3.13 8.88 -1.82
N PHE A 147 2.19 9.62 -2.44
CA PHE A 147 2.15 11.09 -2.39
C PHE A 147 1.94 11.62 -0.97
N ASP A 148 1.02 11.01 -0.21
CA ASP A 148 0.79 11.39 1.19
C ASP A 148 2.03 11.11 2.07
N ASN A 149 2.73 9.99 1.79
CA ASN A 149 4.00 9.69 2.45
C ASN A 149 5.12 10.68 2.09
N LEU A 150 5.18 11.15 0.85
CA LEU A 150 6.13 12.18 0.41
C LEU A 150 5.80 13.52 1.06
N ALA A 151 4.54 13.96 1.01
CA ALA A 151 4.06 15.17 1.64
C ALA A 151 4.33 15.17 3.16
N SER A 152 4.13 14.05 3.85
CA SER A 152 4.41 13.91 5.27
C SER A 152 5.91 13.78 5.63
N GLY A 153 6.81 14.24 4.77
CA GLY A 153 8.27 14.10 4.95
C GLY A 153 8.81 14.58 6.30
N GLY A 154 9.95 14.02 6.73
CA GLY A 154 10.60 14.37 8.00
C GLY A 154 10.07 13.60 9.21
N LYS A 155 10.45 14.06 10.41
CA LYS A 155 9.98 13.48 11.69
C LYS A 155 8.54 13.92 11.94
N THR A 156 7.71 13.01 12.44
CA THR A 156 6.29 13.29 12.70
C THR A 156 6.10 14.31 13.83
N SER A 157 5.02 15.09 13.77
CA SER A 157 4.62 15.97 14.89
C SER A 157 4.20 15.14 16.11
N LYS A 158 4.37 15.70 17.30
CA LYS A 158 3.95 15.04 18.55
C LYS A 158 2.43 15.00 18.72
N GLU A 159 1.70 15.93 18.08
CA GLU A 159 0.25 16.01 18.19
C GLU A 159 -0.44 14.82 17.54
N ASN A 160 -1.34 14.18 18.27
CA ASN A 160 -2.18 13.12 17.75
C ASN A 160 -3.34 13.69 16.92
N LEU A 161 -3.72 12.93 15.88
CA LEU A 161 -4.88 13.25 15.05
C LEU A 161 -6.15 12.90 15.85
N LYS A 162 -6.92 13.93 16.23
CA LYS A 162 -8.18 13.76 16.97
C LYS A 162 -9.28 13.27 16.02
N TYR A 163 -10.22 12.49 16.55
CA TYR A 163 -11.40 11.99 15.83
C TYR A 163 -11.11 11.19 14.54
N LYS A 164 -9.88 10.73 14.35
CA LYS A 164 -9.45 10.03 13.12
C LYS A 164 -10.35 8.84 12.76
N GLY A 165 -10.81 8.08 13.74
CA GLY A 165 -11.72 6.95 13.51
C GLY A 165 -13.10 7.41 13.04
N ALA A 166 -13.70 8.37 13.70
CA ALA A 166 -15.04 8.89 13.36
C ALA A 166 -15.03 9.51 11.94
N ILE A 167 -14.10 10.44 11.68
CA ILE A 167 -14.01 11.11 10.37
C ILE A 167 -13.85 10.08 9.25
N LYS A 168 -12.94 9.14 9.41
CA LYS A 168 -12.65 8.11 8.41
C LYS A 168 -13.86 7.21 8.13
N THR A 169 -14.60 6.84 9.16
CA THR A 169 -15.84 6.05 9.03
C THR A 169 -16.95 6.86 8.36
N THR A 170 -17.11 8.13 8.74
CA THR A 170 -18.08 9.04 8.09
C THR A 170 -17.79 9.17 6.60
N VAL A 171 -16.52 9.40 6.21
CA VAL A 171 -16.14 9.47 4.77
C VAL A 171 -16.45 8.17 4.04
N LEU A 172 -16.19 7.01 4.66
CA LEU A 172 -16.55 5.72 4.05
C LEU A 172 -18.07 5.61 3.81
N ILE A 173 -18.87 5.95 4.82
CA ILE A 173 -20.35 5.91 4.70
C ILE A 173 -20.82 6.87 3.60
N LEU A 174 -20.29 8.09 3.54
CA LEU A 174 -20.64 9.07 2.51
C LEU A 174 -20.28 8.58 1.11
N VAL A 175 -19.12 7.95 0.92
CA VAL A 175 -18.70 7.39 -0.38
C VAL A 175 -19.63 6.24 -0.82
N ILE A 176 -20.01 5.36 0.11
CA ILE A 176 -20.94 4.26 -0.19
C ILE A 176 -22.32 4.82 -0.53
N ALA A 177 -22.85 5.73 0.29
CA ALA A 177 -24.15 6.35 0.07
C ALA A 177 -24.18 7.09 -1.28
N MET A 178 -23.15 7.89 -1.57
CA MET A 178 -23.02 8.60 -2.85
C MET A 178 -23.03 7.62 -4.04
N ALA A 179 -22.24 6.55 -3.98
CA ALA A 179 -22.18 5.55 -5.07
C ALA A 179 -23.53 4.84 -5.28
N LEU A 180 -24.28 4.55 -4.20
CA LEU A 180 -25.62 3.96 -4.27
C LEU A 180 -26.65 4.94 -4.83
N ILE A 181 -26.62 6.19 -4.42
CA ILE A 181 -27.50 7.26 -4.92
C ILE A 181 -27.27 7.48 -6.42
N LEU A 182 -26.00 7.61 -6.84
CA LEU A 182 -25.64 7.79 -8.26
C LEU A 182 -26.12 6.61 -9.12
N ARG A 183 -26.05 5.40 -8.59
CA ARG A 183 -26.57 4.19 -9.25
C ARG A 183 -28.10 4.20 -9.30
N TRP A 184 -28.76 4.52 -8.20
CA TRP A 184 -30.22 4.48 -8.09
C TRP A 184 -30.90 5.55 -8.98
N LEU A 185 -30.27 6.72 -9.10
CA LEU A 185 -30.73 7.81 -9.98
C LEU A 185 -30.27 7.67 -11.42
N ASP A 186 -29.62 6.58 -11.78
CA ASP A 186 -29.06 6.33 -13.13
C ASP A 186 -28.23 7.49 -13.68
N VAL A 187 -27.48 8.15 -12.79
CA VAL A 187 -26.67 9.33 -13.14
C VAL A 187 -25.60 8.93 -14.15
N SER A 188 -25.41 9.75 -15.19
CA SER A 188 -24.47 9.47 -16.26
C SER A 188 -23.03 9.23 -15.75
N LEU A 189 -22.28 8.41 -16.50
CA LEU A 189 -20.87 8.10 -16.17
C LEU A 189 -20.01 9.37 -16.10
N ILE A 190 -20.30 10.38 -16.93
CA ILE A 190 -19.53 11.64 -16.96
C ILE A 190 -19.67 12.37 -15.62
N VAL A 191 -20.90 12.56 -15.14
CA VAL A 191 -21.16 13.24 -13.85
C VAL A 191 -20.54 12.46 -12.69
N SER A 192 -20.71 11.14 -12.68
CA SER A 192 -20.09 10.27 -11.66
C SER A 192 -18.56 10.36 -11.67
N THR A 193 -17.96 10.48 -12.85
CA THR A 193 -16.51 10.69 -13.02
C THR A 193 -16.06 12.05 -12.47
N ILE A 194 -16.80 13.12 -12.76
CA ILE A 194 -16.49 14.47 -12.24
C ILE A 194 -16.52 14.49 -10.72
N ILE A 195 -17.52 13.85 -10.10
CA ILE A 195 -17.62 13.72 -8.63
C ILE A 195 -16.41 12.95 -8.07
N ALA A 196 -16.02 11.85 -8.73
CA ALA A 196 -14.85 11.07 -8.30
C ALA A 196 -13.54 11.87 -8.42
N VAL A 197 -13.37 12.63 -9.50
CA VAL A 197 -12.21 13.53 -9.68
C VAL A 197 -12.19 14.61 -8.60
N GLY A 198 -13.33 15.23 -8.28
CA GLY A 198 -13.46 16.20 -7.20
C GLY A 198 -13.04 15.63 -5.84
N PHE A 199 -13.44 14.38 -5.55
CA PHE A 199 -12.99 13.68 -4.36
C PHE A 199 -11.46 13.48 -4.35
N GLY A 200 -10.86 13.13 -5.49
CA GLY A 200 -9.40 12.98 -5.63
C GLY A 200 -8.66 14.29 -5.42
N ILE A 201 -9.14 15.39 -6.02
CA ILE A 201 -8.56 16.74 -5.85
C ILE A 201 -8.63 17.18 -4.38
N THR A 202 -9.75 16.95 -3.70
CA THR A 202 -9.88 17.20 -2.26
C THR A 202 -8.85 16.40 -1.46
N GLY A 203 -8.62 15.14 -1.83
CA GLY A 203 -7.59 14.30 -1.21
C GLY A 203 -6.17 14.87 -1.38
N ILE A 204 -5.82 15.36 -2.58
CA ILE A 204 -4.53 16.01 -2.85
C ILE A 204 -4.41 17.30 -2.03
N SER A 205 -5.47 18.11 -1.98
CA SER A 205 -5.52 19.35 -1.16
C SER A 205 -5.26 19.05 0.31
N ILE A 206 -5.85 17.98 0.86
CA ILE A 206 -5.59 17.53 2.23
C ILE A 206 -4.10 17.15 2.43
N MET A 207 -3.48 16.50 1.45
CA MET A 207 -2.06 16.15 1.53
C MET A 207 -1.18 17.40 1.58
N ILE A 208 -1.45 18.38 0.73
CA ILE A 208 -0.68 19.63 0.66
C ILE A 208 -0.88 20.48 1.91
N LEU A 209 -2.13 20.68 2.34
CA LEU A 209 -2.44 21.61 3.42
C LEU A 209 -2.19 21.03 4.81
N PHE A 210 -2.50 19.75 5.01
CA PHE A 210 -2.48 19.13 6.33
C PHE A 210 -1.33 18.13 6.53
N SER A 211 -1.03 17.26 5.56
CA SER A 211 0.00 16.25 5.74
C SER A 211 1.40 16.88 5.74
N LEU A 212 1.65 17.89 4.90
CA LEU A 212 2.89 18.70 4.92
C LEU A 212 3.11 19.37 6.27
N LYS A 213 2.05 20.02 6.81
CA LYS A 213 2.14 20.78 8.07
C LYS A 213 2.30 19.86 9.28
N ARG A 214 1.51 18.77 9.33
CA ARG A 214 1.51 17.86 10.48
C ARG A 214 2.59 16.79 10.44
N LYS A 215 3.27 16.63 9.29
CA LYS A 215 4.26 15.57 9.07
C LYS A 215 3.71 14.16 9.33
N LYS A 216 2.40 13.98 9.13
CA LYS A 216 1.64 12.73 9.23
C LYS A 216 0.81 12.54 7.97
N MET A 217 0.51 11.31 7.64
CA MET A 217 -0.29 10.95 6.45
C MET A 217 -1.79 11.20 6.73
N VAL A 218 -2.18 12.49 6.77
CA VAL A 218 -3.54 12.89 7.17
C VAL A 218 -4.58 12.37 6.20
N HIS A 219 -4.32 12.43 4.89
CA HIS A 219 -5.23 11.86 3.89
C HIS A 219 -5.48 10.37 4.14
N CYS A 220 -4.43 9.56 4.29
CA CYS A 220 -4.57 8.11 4.49
C CYS A 220 -5.21 7.75 5.82
N VAL A 221 -4.96 8.56 6.89
CA VAL A 221 -5.43 8.27 8.25
C VAL A 221 -6.85 8.75 8.49
N MET A 222 -7.28 9.86 7.86
CA MET A 222 -8.56 10.50 8.15
C MET A 222 -9.55 10.52 6.98
N TYR A 223 -9.07 10.64 5.74
CA TYR A 223 -9.94 10.88 4.58
C TYR A 223 -10.15 9.64 3.70
N CYS A 224 -9.15 8.78 3.53
CA CYS A 224 -9.22 7.67 2.58
C CYS A 224 -10.21 6.56 3.02
N PRO A 225 -11.30 6.29 2.27
CA PRO A 225 -12.29 5.26 2.61
C PRO A 225 -11.72 3.84 2.54
N ILE A 226 -10.79 3.59 1.60
CA ILE A 226 -10.12 2.29 1.45
C ILE A 226 -9.31 1.95 2.70
N GLY A 227 -8.64 2.94 3.29
CA GLY A 227 -7.93 2.72 4.54
C GLY A 227 -8.86 2.34 5.71
N THR A 228 -10.15 2.71 5.69
CA THR A 228 -11.14 2.25 6.69
C THR A 228 -11.44 0.77 6.51
N ILE A 229 -11.70 0.34 5.28
CA ILE A 229 -11.93 -1.07 4.93
C ILE A 229 -10.72 -1.92 5.35
N VAL A 230 -9.51 -1.48 5.03
CA VAL A 230 -8.27 -2.16 5.42
C VAL A 230 -8.14 -2.25 6.94
N ASN A 231 -8.53 -1.23 7.69
CA ASN A 231 -8.51 -1.27 9.16
C ASN A 231 -9.47 -2.31 9.74
N VAL A 232 -10.60 -2.54 9.09
CA VAL A 232 -11.56 -3.59 9.49
C VAL A 232 -11.03 -4.97 9.08
N LEU A 233 -10.69 -5.15 7.81
CA LEU A 233 -10.24 -6.44 7.27
C LEU A 233 -8.95 -6.94 7.92
N LYS A 234 -8.04 -6.04 8.32
CA LYS A 234 -6.84 -6.46 9.03
C LYS A 234 -7.12 -7.15 10.37
N GLN A 235 -8.31 -6.98 10.95
CA GLN A 235 -8.65 -7.66 12.20
C GLN A 235 -8.79 -9.18 12.00
N VAL A 236 -9.10 -9.63 10.82
CA VAL A 236 -9.16 -11.05 10.44
C VAL A 236 -7.80 -11.58 10.00
N ASN A 237 -6.92 -10.71 9.46
CA ASN A 237 -5.60 -11.10 9.00
C ASN A 237 -4.71 -11.51 10.20
N PRO A 238 -3.92 -12.60 10.11
CA PRO A 238 -3.09 -13.08 11.22
C PRO A 238 -1.85 -12.22 11.49
N PHE A 239 -1.41 -11.40 10.54
CA PHE A 239 -0.27 -10.50 10.76
C PHE A 239 -0.62 -9.38 11.74
N ARG A 240 0.23 -9.19 12.74
CA ARG A 240 0.13 -8.13 13.77
C ARG A 240 1.49 -7.55 14.07
N MET A 241 1.49 -6.36 14.65
CA MET A 241 2.64 -5.84 15.42
C MET A 241 2.23 -5.71 16.88
N TYR A 242 3.19 -5.94 17.76
CA TYR A 242 3.04 -5.75 19.19
C TYR A 242 4.32 -5.15 19.79
N ILE A 243 4.21 -4.65 20.99
CA ILE A 243 5.31 -4.07 21.75
C ILE A 243 5.57 -5.01 22.94
N ASP A 244 6.79 -5.50 23.05
CA ASP A 244 7.11 -6.43 24.13
C ASP A 244 7.54 -5.72 25.43
N GLN A 245 7.73 -6.50 26.48
CA GLN A 245 8.06 -6.01 27.84
C GLN A 245 9.42 -5.30 27.93
N SER A 246 10.28 -5.43 26.93
CA SER A 246 11.57 -4.69 26.89
C SER A 246 11.39 -3.20 26.57
N CYS A 247 10.15 -2.72 26.40
CA CYS A 247 9.86 -1.33 26.08
C CYS A 247 10.07 -0.40 27.27
N THR A 248 10.97 0.56 27.15
CA THR A 248 11.28 1.58 28.15
C THR A 248 10.41 2.83 28.08
N LEU A 249 9.35 2.83 27.30
CA LEU A 249 8.44 3.98 27.09
C LEU A 249 9.13 5.27 26.59
N CYS A 250 10.29 5.16 25.93
CA CYS A 250 11.09 6.31 25.48
C CYS A 250 10.43 7.13 24.34
N MET A 251 9.32 6.68 23.77
CA MET A 251 8.52 7.35 22.74
C MET A 251 9.25 7.68 21.43
N ASN A 252 10.47 7.17 21.21
CA ASN A 252 11.24 7.49 20.00
C ASN A 252 10.61 6.92 18.72
N CYS A 253 9.96 5.76 18.82
CA CYS A 253 9.25 5.10 17.70
C CYS A 253 8.09 5.94 17.14
N THR A 254 7.46 6.81 17.97
CA THR A 254 6.34 7.66 17.53
C THR A 254 6.77 8.67 16.47
N LYS A 255 8.03 9.12 16.50
CA LYS A 255 8.61 10.07 15.52
C LYS A 255 8.69 9.49 14.11
N PHE A 256 8.61 8.18 13.96
CA PHE A 256 8.63 7.46 12.69
C PHE A 256 7.22 7.02 12.24
N CYS A 257 6.22 7.08 13.12
CA CYS A 257 4.87 6.59 12.84
C CYS A 257 4.01 7.62 12.12
N LYS A 258 4.09 7.68 10.78
CA LYS A 258 3.30 8.61 9.95
C LYS A 258 1.80 8.30 9.94
N TYR A 259 1.41 7.07 10.29
CA TYR A 259 0.01 6.63 10.37
C TYR A 259 -0.65 6.95 11.71
N ASP A 260 0.03 7.69 12.59
CA ASP A 260 -0.49 8.05 13.92
C ASP A 260 -1.02 6.85 14.72
N ALA A 261 -0.32 5.73 14.60
CA ALA A 261 -0.70 4.46 15.21
C ALA A 261 0.01 4.14 16.52
N LEU A 262 0.90 5.02 16.96
CA LEU A 262 1.68 4.87 18.19
C LEU A 262 1.61 6.16 19.00
N ASN A 263 0.83 6.14 20.05
CA ASN A 263 0.79 7.15 21.11
C ASN A 263 1.13 6.51 22.45
N ILE A 264 1.18 7.29 23.53
CA ILE A 264 1.54 6.79 24.86
C ILE A 264 0.60 5.67 25.34
N ASN A 265 -0.70 5.78 25.04
CA ASN A 265 -1.69 4.78 25.45
C ASN A 265 -1.52 3.49 24.64
N ASP A 266 -1.27 3.61 23.31
CA ASP A 266 -1.01 2.43 22.45
C ASP A 266 0.24 1.68 22.93
N ILE A 267 1.30 2.40 23.32
CA ILE A 267 2.54 1.79 23.80
C ILE A 267 2.34 1.14 25.17
N LYS A 268 1.62 1.79 26.10
CA LYS A 268 1.26 1.19 27.39
C LYS A 268 0.39 -0.05 27.25
N ASN A 269 -0.49 -0.07 26.25
CA ASN A 269 -1.35 -1.21 25.94
C ASN A 269 -0.61 -2.29 25.11
N ALA A 270 0.71 -2.15 24.90
CA ALA A 270 1.55 -3.06 24.14
C ALA A 270 1.07 -3.35 22.71
N LYS A 271 0.22 -2.50 22.13
CA LYS A 271 -0.45 -2.72 20.85
C LYS A 271 -0.63 -1.42 20.07
N PRO A 272 -0.15 -1.33 18.81
CA PRO A 272 -0.44 -0.20 17.93
C PRO A 272 -1.95 -0.05 17.66
N SER A 273 -2.41 1.17 17.45
CA SER A 273 -3.82 1.45 17.13
C SER A 273 -4.26 0.88 15.78
N LEU A 274 -5.56 0.97 15.48
CA LEU A 274 -6.15 0.45 14.24
C LEU A 274 -5.56 1.06 12.97
N THR A 275 -4.99 2.26 13.03
CA THR A 275 -4.36 2.90 11.87
C THR A 275 -2.99 2.31 11.49
N CYS A 276 -2.44 1.37 12.28
CA CYS A 276 -1.18 0.71 11.97
C CYS A 276 -1.28 -0.11 10.67
N THR A 277 -0.41 0.18 9.71
CA THR A 277 -0.33 -0.50 8.41
C THR A 277 0.79 -1.54 8.32
N LEU A 278 1.39 -1.92 9.44
CA LEU A 278 2.51 -2.86 9.51
C LEU A 278 3.73 -2.43 8.65
N CYS A 279 3.87 -1.16 8.34
CA CYS A 279 4.92 -0.65 7.44
C CYS A 279 6.36 -0.86 7.96
N GLY A 280 6.54 -0.98 9.28
CA GLY A 280 7.83 -1.22 9.91
C GLY A 280 8.70 0.02 10.13
N ASP A 281 8.27 1.23 9.75
CA ASP A 281 9.08 2.45 9.92
C ASP A 281 9.47 2.70 11.39
N CYS A 282 8.58 2.37 12.32
CA CYS A 282 8.82 2.50 13.76
C CYS A 282 9.96 1.62 14.30
N LEU A 283 10.31 0.55 13.58
CA LEU A 283 11.44 -0.31 13.97
C LEU A 283 12.77 0.45 14.00
N ALA A 284 12.94 1.39 13.05
CA ALA A 284 14.15 2.21 12.99
C ALA A 284 14.27 3.18 14.19
N GLY A 285 13.15 3.52 14.82
CA GLY A 285 13.10 4.38 16.00
C GLY A 285 13.17 3.62 17.33
N CYS A 286 13.18 2.28 17.33
CA CYS A 286 13.15 1.47 18.55
C CYS A 286 14.54 0.94 18.89
N ASN A 287 15.27 1.64 19.77
CA ASN A 287 16.61 1.22 20.19
C ASN A 287 16.62 -0.11 20.93
N HIS A 288 15.58 -0.42 21.71
CA HIS A 288 15.44 -1.64 22.49
C HIS A 288 14.87 -2.83 21.72
N ASN A 289 14.59 -2.65 20.40
CA ASN A 289 13.99 -3.70 19.56
C ASN A 289 12.69 -4.30 20.13
N SER A 290 11.92 -3.50 20.87
CA SER A 290 10.70 -3.95 21.56
C SER A 290 9.50 -4.08 20.62
N ILE A 291 9.54 -3.46 19.43
CA ILE A 291 8.46 -3.55 18.43
C ILE A 291 8.70 -4.76 17.54
N LYS A 292 7.76 -5.69 17.52
CA LYS A 292 7.92 -6.99 16.86
C LYS A 292 6.71 -7.34 15.99
N TYR A 293 6.97 -8.16 14.96
CA TYR A 293 5.92 -8.78 14.15
C TYR A 293 5.43 -10.07 14.81
N LYS A 294 4.15 -10.36 14.62
CA LYS A 294 3.51 -11.62 15.04
C LYS A 294 2.73 -12.19 13.87
N PHE A 295 2.85 -13.48 13.66
CA PHE A 295 2.02 -14.27 12.75
C PHE A 295 1.73 -15.60 13.42
N LEU A 296 0.48 -15.82 13.82
CA LEU A 296 0.06 -17.01 14.56
C LEU A 296 1.01 -17.31 15.75
N LYS A 297 1.60 -18.49 15.79
CA LYS A 297 2.56 -18.95 16.82
C LYS A 297 4.03 -18.82 16.39
N MET A 298 4.33 -18.16 15.26
CA MET A 298 5.70 -18.02 14.76
C MET A 298 6.56 -17.12 15.64
N ARG A 299 7.88 -17.40 15.66
CA ARG A 299 8.88 -16.50 16.27
C ARG A 299 8.85 -15.14 15.55
N PRO A 300 9.04 -14.01 16.25
CA PRO A 300 8.92 -12.66 15.70
C PRO A 300 9.79 -12.41 14.45
N GLU A 301 10.99 -12.97 14.42
CA GLU A 301 11.89 -12.85 13.26
C GLU A 301 11.35 -13.57 12.03
N HIS A 302 10.84 -14.78 12.20
CA HIS A 302 10.24 -15.54 11.11
C HIS A 302 8.95 -14.87 10.61
N ALA A 303 8.12 -14.34 11.53
CA ALA A 303 6.93 -13.59 11.17
C ALA A 303 7.26 -12.33 10.35
N ARG A 304 8.32 -11.60 10.74
CA ARG A 304 8.82 -10.45 9.98
C ARG A 304 9.36 -10.87 8.61
N ASN A 305 10.14 -11.94 8.56
CA ASN A 305 10.73 -12.44 7.31
C ASN A 305 9.63 -12.87 6.34
N LEU A 306 8.63 -13.62 6.81
CA LEU A 306 7.46 -14.01 6.01
C LEU A 306 6.70 -12.77 5.49
N TYR A 307 6.49 -11.77 6.36
CA TYR A 307 5.84 -10.53 5.97
C TYR A 307 6.62 -9.80 4.87
N LEU A 308 7.95 -9.71 4.98
CA LEU A 308 8.81 -9.09 3.97
C LEU A 308 8.78 -9.86 2.65
N ILE A 309 8.86 -11.20 2.70
CA ILE A 309 8.77 -12.04 1.49
C ILE A 309 7.46 -11.75 0.75
N LEU A 310 6.33 -11.86 1.42
CA LEU A 310 5.02 -11.67 0.81
C LEU A 310 4.82 -10.24 0.29
N THR A 311 5.15 -9.23 1.12
CA THR A 311 4.90 -7.83 0.74
C THR A 311 5.79 -7.35 -0.39
N ILE A 312 7.08 -7.74 -0.40
CA ILE A 312 8.00 -7.30 -1.46
C ILE A 312 7.76 -8.08 -2.75
N SER A 313 7.44 -9.38 -2.68
CA SER A 313 7.06 -10.13 -3.89
C SER A 313 5.79 -9.58 -4.52
N LEU A 314 4.76 -9.26 -3.72
CA LEU A 314 3.55 -8.61 -4.22
C LEU A 314 3.82 -7.21 -4.77
N HIS A 315 4.66 -6.43 -4.10
CA HIS A 315 5.06 -5.11 -4.59
C HIS A 315 5.78 -5.21 -5.95
N ALA A 316 6.74 -6.11 -6.09
CA ALA A 316 7.45 -6.33 -7.34
C ALA A 316 6.50 -6.84 -8.44
N ALA A 317 5.64 -7.81 -8.13
CA ALA A 317 4.62 -8.28 -9.07
C ALA A 317 3.65 -7.17 -9.49
N CYS A 318 3.20 -6.32 -8.55
CA CYS A 318 2.34 -5.20 -8.87
C CYS A 318 3.03 -4.14 -9.73
N ILE A 319 4.35 -3.92 -9.62
CA ILE A 319 5.08 -3.04 -10.56
C ILE A 319 4.96 -3.56 -11.98
N ALA A 320 5.11 -4.86 -12.20
CA ALA A 320 4.99 -5.46 -13.53
C ALA A 320 3.53 -5.48 -14.04
N LEU A 321 2.56 -5.63 -13.13
CA LEU A 321 1.13 -5.80 -13.44
C LEU A 321 0.28 -4.54 -13.18
N ALA A 322 0.83 -3.51 -12.53
CA ALA A 322 0.09 -2.30 -12.14
C ALA A 322 -0.13 -1.37 -13.33
N ARG A 323 -1.07 -1.76 -14.15
CA ARG A 323 -1.47 -1.02 -15.35
C ARG A 323 -2.96 -0.76 -15.30
N ILE A 324 -3.32 0.34 -15.88
CA ILE A 324 -4.68 0.84 -15.91
C ILE A 324 -5.36 0.45 -17.21
#